data_50daa69ef9d3758eb7f75d0a20be48fc
#
_entry.id   50daa69ef9d3758eb7f75d0a20be48fc
#
_cell.length_a   1.000
_cell.length_b   1.000
_cell.length_c   1.000
_cell.angle_alpha   90.00
_cell.angle_beta   90.00
_cell.angle_gamma   90.00
#
_symmetry.space_group_name_H-M   'P 1'
#
loop_
_entity.id
_entity.type
_entity.pdbx_description
1 polymer ?
#
loop_
_entity_poly.entity_id
_entity_poly.type
_entity_poly.pdbx_seq_one_letter_code
_entity_poly.pdbx_strand_id
1 'polypeptide(L)'
;DDFSKRIIEPAVAVLVSNIESSMFDSVTKEVYNHVGTPGTLPTILEIAQAKAKLNQYLAPKDDNRCIQMESVDMAGEVNALKGLFHDSKEISKQYRDGVVGRTMGLKWVENERIYTHTVGGDVAVAINDTPAEGDSNLTIDAASAAAAVGDIFTIAGVKAVHPETKVAYSHEQQFVISAATTTLLTFTPSLEASGANQNIDHLPSDNDVITMVGTASTAYPNHLVYHKNAFAFATADLEMPQGVHFAAREQYDGLSIRLVRQYDINNDNIPCRLDILHGYKALRPEWACRVMGSGS
;
A
#
# COMPACT_ATOMS: atom_id res chain seq x y z
N ASP A 1 24.96 -23.21 -20.20
CA ASP A 1 24.63 -22.46 -19.26
C ASP A 1 23.91 -22.93 -18.01
N ASP A 2 24.43 -23.98 -17.43
CA ASP A 2 23.94 -24.55 -16.17
C ASP A 2 24.16 -23.60 -14.98
N PHE A 3 25.25 -22.83 -15.00
CA PHE A 3 25.58 -21.84 -13.98
C PHE A 3 24.56 -20.67 -13.95
N SER A 4 24.16 -20.16 -15.12
CA SER A 4 23.19 -19.10 -15.22
C SER A 4 21.85 -19.52 -14.62
N LYS A 5 21.34 -20.69 -14.98
CA LYS A 5 20.06 -21.22 -14.52
C LYS A 5 20.06 -21.60 -13.04
N ARG A 6 21.18 -22.14 -12.53
CA ARG A 6 21.23 -22.64 -11.15
C ARG A 6 21.58 -21.58 -10.12
N ILE A 7 22.30 -20.53 -10.51
CA ILE A 7 22.82 -19.52 -9.58
C ILE A 7 22.29 -18.13 -9.88
N ILE A 8 22.39 -17.66 -11.13
CA ILE A 8 22.04 -16.28 -11.46
C ILE A 8 20.52 -16.07 -11.44
N GLU A 9 19.75 -16.92 -12.12
CA GLU A 9 18.29 -16.78 -12.17
C GLU A 9 17.63 -16.79 -10.80
N PRO A 10 17.93 -17.75 -9.88
CA PRO A 10 17.39 -17.70 -8.52
C PRO A 10 17.82 -16.46 -7.73
N ALA A 11 19.07 -16.01 -7.88
CA ALA A 11 19.56 -14.81 -7.20
C ALA A 11 18.83 -13.54 -7.68
N VAL A 12 18.59 -13.41 -8.98
CA VAL A 12 17.81 -12.32 -9.57
C VAL A 12 16.36 -12.37 -9.08
N ALA A 13 15.74 -13.55 -9.05
CA ALA A 13 14.37 -13.72 -8.55
C ALA A 13 14.22 -13.26 -7.08
N VAL A 14 15.17 -13.63 -6.22
CA VAL A 14 15.20 -13.20 -4.82
C VAL A 14 15.39 -11.68 -4.72
N LEU A 15 16.27 -11.10 -5.53
CA LEU A 15 16.53 -9.66 -5.53
C LEU A 15 15.27 -8.86 -5.94
N VAL A 16 14.63 -9.27 -7.03
CA VAL A 16 13.38 -8.65 -7.51
C VAL A 16 12.26 -8.77 -6.48
N SER A 17 12.12 -9.96 -5.88
CA SER A 17 11.14 -10.22 -4.82
C SER A 17 11.34 -9.31 -3.59
N ASN A 18 12.58 -9.08 -3.17
CA ASN A 18 12.89 -8.16 -2.07
C ASN A 18 12.57 -6.70 -2.42
N ILE A 19 12.85 -6.28 -3.64
CA ILE A 19 12.51 -4.93 -4.12
C ILE A 19 11.00 -4.72 -4.11
N GLU A 20 10.24 -5.69 -4.62
CA GLU A 20 8.78 -5.65 -4.64
C GLU A 20 8.21 -5.56 -3.22
N SER A 21 8.65 -6.43 -2.31
CA SER A 21 8.23 -6.43 -0.90
C SER A 21 8.53 -5.09 -0.23
N SER A 22 9.75 -4.56 -0.41
CA SER A 22 10.17 -3.27 0.14
C SER A 22 9.35 -2.10 -0.41
N MET A 23 9.01 -2.15 -1.71
CA MET A 23 8.14 -1.16 -2.34
C MET A 23 6.75 -1.17 -1.70
N PHE A 24 6.10 -2.35 -1.61
CA PHE A 24 4.77 -2.45 -1.02
C PHE A 24 4.74 -2.08 0.46
N ASP A 25 5.77 -2.46 1.23
CA ASP A 25 5.92 -2.04 2.63
C ASP A 25 5.92 -0.51 2.76
N SER A 26 6.66 0.18 1.92
CA SER A 26 6.76 1.63 1.97
C SER A 26 5.50 2.34 1.45
N VAL A 27 5.04 2.00 0.24
CA VAL A 27 3.94 2.74 -0.38
C VAL A 27 2.59 2.48 0.30
N THR A 28 2.37 1.29 0.86
CA THR A 28 1.14 0.96 1.58
C THR A 28 1.01 1.78 2.86
N LYS A 29 2.11 2.04 3.56
CA LYS A 29 2.12 2.88 4.77
C LYS A 29 1.74 4.35 4.51
N GLU A 30 1.84 4.83 3.27
CA GLU A 30 1.43 6.18 2.90
C GLU A 30 -0.05 6.30 2.49
N VAL A 31 -0.75 5.16 2.28
CA VAL A 31 -2.17 5.14 1.89
C VAL A 31 -3.05 5.30 3.13
N TYR A 32 -3.84 6.36 3.19
CA TYR A 32 -4.73 6.66 4.32
C TYR A 32 -6.17 6.15 4.12
N ASN A 33 -6.61 5.91 2.89
CA ASN A 33 -7.95 5.36 2.64
C ASN A 33 -8.04 3.89 3.05
N HIS A 34 -9.07 3.54 3.78
CA HIS A 34 -9.38 2.18 4.20
C HIS A 34 -10.87 1.90 4.09
N VAL A 35 -11.21 0.65 3.79
CA VAL A 35 -12.57 0.12 3.74
C VAL A 35 -12.58 -1.30 4.28
N GLY A 36 -13.71 -1.72 4.84
CA GLY A 36 -13.91 -3.07 5.36
C GLY A 36 -13.60 -3.18 6.86
N THR A 37 -13.77 -4.39 7.36
CA THR A 37 -13.51 -4.73 8.78
C THR A 37 -12.22 -5.53 8.89
N PRO A 38 -11.17 -5.00 9.53
CA PRO A 38 -9.91 -5.72 9.68
C PRO A 38 -10.11 -7.10 10.34
N GLY A 39 -9.38 -8.11 9.84
CA GLY A 39 -9.45 -9.47 10.36
C GLY A 39 -10.61 -10.31 9.82
N THR A 40 -11.33 -9.82 8.85
CA THR A 40 -12.37 -10.58 8.15
C THR A 40 -12.01 -10.77 6.67
N LEU A 41 -12.51 -11.85 6.07
CA LEU A 41 -12.36 -12.03 4.63
C LEU A 41 -13.03 -10.84 3.92
N PRO A 42 -12.31 -10.12 3.04
CA PRO A 42 -12.91 -9.05 2.25
C PRO A 42 -14.12 -9.54 1.48
N THR A 43 -15.12 -8.71 1.38
CA THR A 43 -16.32 -9.00 0.58
C THR A 43 -16.32 -8.20 -0.71
N ILE A 44 -17.04 -8.69 -1.72
CA ILE A 44 -17.24 -7.96 -2.99
C ILE A 44 -17.79 -6.54 -2.75
N LEU A 45 -18.63 -6.38 -1.72
CA LEU A 45 -19.17 -5.09 -1.35
C LEU A 45 -18.06 -4.15 -0.87
N GLU A 46 -17.14 -4.62 -0.02
CA GLU A 46 -16.02 -3.82 0.47
C GLU A 46 -15.05 -3.45 -0.67
N ILE A 47 -14.81 -4.36 -1.61
CA ILE A 47 -14.02 -4.06 -2.81
C ILE A 47 -14.72 -3.00 -3.69
N ALA A 48 -16.05 -3.08 -3.82
CA ALA A 48 -16.82 -2.05 -4.52
C ALA A 48 -16.77 -0.70 -3.78
N GLN A 49 -16.78 -0.70 -2.45
CA GLN A 49 -16.60 0.50 -1.62
C GLN A 49 -15.20 1.07 -1.75
N ALA A 50 -14.15 0.24 -1.78
CA ALA A 50 -12.78 0.69 -2.05
C ALA A 50 -12.68 1.38 -3.41
N LYS A 51 -13.29 0.79 -4.46
CA LYS A 51 -13.40 1.46 -5.77
C LYS A 51 -14.20 2.77 -5.69
N ALA A 52 -15.23 2.85 -4.86
CA ALA A 52 -16.00 4.08 -4.66
C ALA A 52 -15.14 5.17 -4.00
N LYS A 53 -14.27 4.81 -3.05
CA LYS A 53 -13.28 5.73 -2.48
C LYS A 53 -12.39 6.35 -3.57
N LEU A 54 -11.87 5.55 -4.50
CA LEU A 54 -11.09 6.07 -5.63
C LEU A 54 -11.89 7.07 -6.47
N ASN A 55 -13.20 6.83 -6.66
CA ASN A 55 -14.06 7.76 -7.39
C ASN A 55 -14.30 9.07 -6.61
N GLN A 56 -14.42 9.00 -5.28
CA GLN A 56 -14.58 10.16 -4.40
C GLN A 56 -13.35 11.07 -4.47
N TYR A 57 -12.16 10.49 -4.60
CA TYR A 57 -10.90 11.24 -4.78
C TYR A 57 -10.54 11.47 -6.25
N LEU A 58 -11.50 11.35 -7.18
CA LEU A 58 -11.37 11.70 -8.60
C LEU A 58 -10.27 10.92 -9.34
N ALA A 59 -9.97 9.70 -8.92
CA ALA A 59 -9.07 8.84 -9.68
C ALA A 59 -9.65 8.58 -11.08
N PRO A 60 -8.84 8.56 -12.15
CA PRO A 60 -9.32 8.33 -13.51
C PRO A 60 -10.10 7.01 -13.63
N LYS A 61 -11.22 7.04 -14.38
CA LYS A 61 -12.07 5.87 -14.65
C LYS A 61 -11.64 5.21 -15.97
N ASP A 62 -10.43 4.72 -15.98
CA ASP A 62 -9.83 4.01 -17.10
C ASP A 62 -9.54 2.53 -16.76
N ASP A 63 -8.88 1.83 -17.66
CA ASP A 63 -8.54 0.42 -17.52
C ASP A 63 -7.31 0.16 -16.61
N ASN A 64 -6.77 1.21 -15.97
CA ASN A 64 -5.56 1.16 -15.18
C ASN A 64 -5.80 1.03 -13.67
N ARG A 65 -7.00 0.64 -13.27
CA ARG A 65 -7.32 0.33 -11.88
C ARG A 65 -7.10 -1.14 -11.60
N CYS A 66 -6.35 -1.41 -10.55
CA CYS A 66 -5.97 -2.76 -10.13
C CYS A 66 -6.39 -3.02 -8.70
N ILE A 67 -6.57 -4.29 -8.38
CA ILE A 67 -6.60 -4.81 -7.02
C ILE A 67 -5.51 -5.85 -6.88
N GLN A 68 -4.74 -5.79 -5.81
CA GLN A 68 -3.80 -6.83 -5.41
C GLN A 68 -4.27 -7.47 -4.13
N MET A 69 -4.32 -8.79 -4.12
CA MET A 69 -4.76 -9.59 -2.98
C MET A 69 -3.79 -10.75 -2.73
N GLU A 70 -3.73 -11.18 -1.49
CA GLU A 70 -3.11 -12.44 -1.09
C GLU A 70 -3.91 -13.63 -1.65
N SER A 71 -3.24 -14.76 -1.91
CA SER A 71 -3.88 -15.94 -2.52
C SER A 71 -4.98 -16.55 -1.65
N VAL A 72 -4.84 -16.53 -0.34
CA VAL A 72 -5.84 -17.09 0.58
C VAL A 72 -7.15 -16.29 0.48
N ASP A 73 -7.09 -14.98 0.58
CA ASP A 73 -8.25 -14.11 0.49
C ASP A 73 -8.82 -14.09 -0.95
N MET A 74 -7.95 -14.17 -1.98
CA MET A 74 -8.37 -14.31 -3.37
C MET A 74 -9.20 -15.59 -3.60
N ALA A 75 -8.79 -16.73 -3.01
CA ALA A 75 -9.56 -17.97 -3.10
C ALA A 75 -10.94 -17.84 -2.43
N GLY A 76 -11.04 -17.10 -1.34
CA GLY A 76 -12.29 -16.75 -0.69
C GLY A 76 -13.22 -15.95 -1.60
N GLU A 77 -12.69 -14.95 -2.29
CA GLU A 77 -13.45 -14.14 -3.26
C GLU A 77 -13.90 -14.94 -4.48
N VAL A 78 -13.04 -15.80 -5.03
CA VAL A 78 -13.42 -16.74 -6.12
C VAL A 78 -14.58 -17.62 -5.68
N ASN A 79 -14.57 -18.12 -4.45
CA ASN A 79 -15.67 -18.90 -3.90
C ASN A 79 -16.95 -18.07 -3.72
N ALA A 80 -16.85 -16.81 -3.32
CA ALA A 80 -18.00 -15.91 -3.20
C ALA A 80 -18.62 -15.58 -4.57
N LEU A 81 -17.80 -15.45 -5.61
CA LEU A 81 -18.22 -15.11 -6.97
C LEU A 81 -18.83 -16.28 -7.76
N LYS A 82 -18.64 -17.53 -7.34
CA LYS A 82 -19.03 -18.74 -8.09
C LYS A 82 -20.49 -18.82 -8.54
N GLY A 83 -21.39 -18.09 -7.88
CA GLY A 83 -22.83 -18.07 -8.18
C GLY A 83 -23.35 -16.85 -8.93
N LEU A 84 -22.50 -15.84 -9.18
CA LEU A 84 -22.93 -14.53 -9.67
C LEU A 84 -22.71 -14.30 -11.16
N PHE A 85 -21.88 -15.09 -11.84
CA PHE A 85 -21.51 -14.87 -13.24
C PHE A 85 -21.98 -15.99 -14.14
N HIS A 86 -22.73 -15.62 -15.20
CA HIS A 86 -23.21 -16.55 -16.23
C HIS A 86 -22.43 -16.46 -17.56
N ASP A 87 -21.34 -15.71 -17.62
CA ASP A 87 -20.49 -15.69 -18.83
C ASP A 87 -19.61 -16.94 -18.89
N SER A 88 -19.91 -17.82 -19.84
CA SER A 88 -19.27 -19.11 -19.97
C SER A 88 -17.75 -19.05 -20.25
N LYS A 89 -17.24 -17.96 -20.84
CA LYS A 89 -15.80 -17.79 -21.12
C LYS A 89 -15.01 -17.41 -19.86
N GLU A 90 -15.49 -16.45 -19.09
CA GLU A 90 -14.83 -15.99 -17.85
C GLU A 90 -14.94 -17.06 -16.77
N ILE A 91 -16.08 -17.72 -16.62
CA ILE A 91 -16.27 -18.86 -15.70
C ILE A 91 -15.32 -20.00 -16.04
N SER A 92 -15.17 -20.34 -17.31
CA SER A 92 -14.27 -21.42 -17.75
C SER A 92 -12.80 -21.11 -17.43
N LYS A 93 -12.38 -19.84 -17.52
CA LYS A 93 -11.03 -19.40 -17.17
C LYS A 93 -10.83 -19.35 -15.66
N GLN A 94 -11.79 -18.81 -14.92
CA GLN A 94 -11.79 -18.78 -13.47
C GLN A 94 -11.72 -20.19 -12.86
N TYR A 95 -12.49 -21.13 -13.41
CA TYR A 95 -12.49 -22.51 -12.95
C TYR A 95 -11.18 -23.25 -13.23
N ARG A 96 -10.54 -22.99 -14.38
CA ARG A 96 -9.29 -23.66 -14.78
C ARG A 96 -8.05 -23.01 -14.16
N ASP A 97 -8.00 -21.69 -14.10
CA ASP A 97 -6.78 -20.93 -13.79
C ASP A 97 -6.86 -20.26 -12.40
N GLY A 98 -8.02 -20.30 -11.71
CA GLY A 98 -8.22 -19.64 -10.42
C GLY A 98 -8.17 -18.09 -10.47
N VAL A 99 -8.18 -17.49 -11.66
CA VAL A 99 -8.01 -16.06 -11.87
C VAL A 99 -9.35 -15.36 -12.02
N VAL A 100 -9.63 -14.35 -11.22
CA VAL A 100 -10.85 -13.52 -11.32
C VAL A 100 -10.90 -12.70 -12.61
N GLY A 101 -9.73 -12.40 -13.19
CA GLY A 101 -9.63 -11.62 -14.41
C GLY A 101 -9.90 -10.14 -14.19
N ARG A 102 -10.88 -9.58 -14.92
CA ARG A 102 -11.31 -8.20 -14.78
C ARG A 102 -12.78 -8.17 -14.36
N THR A 103 -13.03 -7.80 -13.15
CA THR A 103 -14.37 -7.72 -12.57
C THR A 103 -14.58 -6.38 -11.89
N MET A 104 -15.80 -5.81 -11.98
CA MET A 104 -16.15 -4.51 -11.38
C MET A 104 -15.28 -3.34 -11.88
N GLY A 105 -14.64 -3.47 -13.06
CA GLY A 105 -13.73 -2.46 -13.60
C GLY A 105 -12.35 -2.40 -12.93
N LEU A 106 -11.99 -3.43 -12.17
CA LEU A 106 -10.68 -3.63 -11.57
C LEU A 106 -9.99 -4.82 -12.23
N LYS A 107 -8.69 -4.73 -12.46
CA LYS A 107 -7.83 -5.85 -12.83
C LYS A 107 -7.38 -6.53 -11.54
N TRP A 108 -7.73 -7.81 -11.37
CA TRP A 108 -7.37 -8.59 -10.20
C TRP A 108 -6.02 -9.25 -10.39
N VAL A 109 -5.16 -9.10 -9.41
CA VAL A 109 -3.81 -9.66 -9.39
C VAL A 109 -3.59 -10.31 -8.02
N GLU A 110 -3.21 -11.59 -8.06
CA GLU A 110 -2.76 -12.34 -6.89
C GLU A 110 -1.29 -12.02 -6.62
N ASN A 111 -0.94 -11.72 -5.37
CA ASN A 111 0.43 -11.40 -4.98
C ASN A 111 0.69 -11.77 -3.52
N GLU A 112 1.66 -12.64 -3.30
CA GLU A 112 2.12 -13.05 -1.96
C GLU A 112 3.07 -12.02 -1.31
N ARG A 113 3.38 -10.92 -1.99
CA ARG A 113 4.28 -9.86 -1.50
C ARG A 113 3.54 -8.64 -0.99
N ILE A 114 2.24 -8.77 -0.73
CA ILE A 114 1.49 -7.67 -0.11
C ILE A 114 2.02 -7.40 1.29
N TYR A 115 1.90 -6.15 1.70
CA TYR A 115 2.34 -5.71 3.02
C TYR A 115 1.38 -6.19 4.11
N THR A 116 1.92 -6.88 5.11
CA THR A 116 1.18 -7.23 6.35
C THR A 116 1.50 -6.18 7.41
N HIS A 117 0.49 -5.41 7.79
CA HIS A 117 0.62 -4.34 8.77
C HIS A 117 0.28 -4.84 10.17
N THR A 118 1.17 -4.58 11.13
CA THR A 118 0.88 -4.80 12.55
C THR A 118 0.47 -3.47 13.17
N VAL A 119 -0.76 -3.39 13.64
CA VAL A 119 -1.29 -2.20 14.31
C VAL A 119 -0.52 -1.95 15.60
N GLY A 120 -0.20 -0.70 15.88
CA GLY A 120 0.55 -0.29 17.06
C GLY A 120 -0.23 -0.44 18.37
N GLY A 121 0.16 0.34 19.37
CA GLY A 121 -0.55 0.37 20.65
C GLY A 121 -1.99 0.89 20.51
N ASP A 122 -2.81 0.53 21.47
CA ASP A 122 -4.18 1.02 21.56
C ASP A 122 -4.18 2.53 21.78
N VAL A 123 -4.68 3.28 20.79
CA VAL A 123 -4.79 4.73 20.83
C VAL A 123 -6.27 5.12 20.79
N ALA A 124 -7.03 4.65 21.76
CA ALA A 124 -8.35 5.20 22.06
C ALA A 124 -8.17 6.39 23.00
N VAL A 125 -7.68 7.52 22.46
CA VAL A 125 -7.34 8.72 23.22
C VAL A 125 -8.06 9.93 22.65
N ALA A 126 -8.22 10.96 23.46
CA ALA A 126 -8.73 12.25 23.04
C ALA A 126 -7.60 13.17 22.55
N ILE A 127 -7.94 14.10 21.71
CA ILE A 127 -7.08 15.21 21.30
C ILE A 127 -6.89 16.14 22.51
N ASN A 128 -5.64 16.52 22.77
CA ASN A 128 -5.28 17.50 23.79
C ASN A 128 -4.58 18.68 23.09
N ASP A 129 -5.30 19.28 22.17
CA ASP A 129 -4.78 20.32 21.29
C ASP A 129 -5.92 21.16 20.70
N THR A 130 -5.53 22.31 20.12
CA THR A 130 -6.42 23.10 19.26
C THR A 130 -5.72 23.27 17.90
N PRO A 131 -5.82 22.28 17.02
CA PRO A 131 -5.07 22.27 15.76
C PRO A 131 -5.48 23.40 14.84
N ALA A 132 -4.52 23.89 14.08
CA ALA A 132 -4.69 24.93 13.09
C ALA A 132 -4.79 24.36 11.66
N GLU A 133 -5.20 25.19 10.74
CA GLU A 133 -5.21 24.92 9.31
C GLU A 133 -3.80 24.55 8.82
N GLY A 134 -3.68 23.45 8.09
CA GLY A 134 -2.40 22.95 7.56
C GLY A 134 -1.60 22.07 8.53
N ASP A 135 -2.04 21.89 9.76
CA ASP A 135 -1.35 21.03 10.72
C ASP A 135 -1.36 19.57 10.27
N SER A 136 -0.23 18.89 10.45
CA SER A 136 -0.02 17.47 10.24
C SER A 136 0.41 16.72 11.50
N ASN A 137 0.27 17.37 12.66
CA ASN A 137 0.54 16.81 13.99
C ASN A 137 -0.60 17.14 14.93
N LEU A 138 -0.88 16.22 15.84
CA LEU A 138 -1.84 16.39 16.92
C LEU A 138 -1.20 15.98 18.24
N THR A 139 -1.30 16.84 19.23
CA THR A 139 -1.04 16.46 20.62
C THR A 139 -2.25 15.68 21.14
N ILE A 140 -2.00 14.57 21.79
CA ILE A 140 -3.02 13.68 22.33
C ILE A 140 -2.80 13.47 23.83
N ASP A 141 -3.86 13.07 24.53
CA ASP A 141 -3.72 12.55 25.87
C ASP A 141 -2.77 11.35 25.89
N ALA A 142 -2.07 11.15 26.99
CA ALA A 142 -1.05 10.12 27.07
C ALA A 142 -1.63 8.71 26.80
N ALA A 143 -1.25 8.15 25.65
CA ALA A 143 -1.61 6.79 25.26
C ALA A 143 -0.80 5.76 26.08
N SER A 144 -1.37 4.57 26.27
CA SER A 144 -0.68 3.46 26.94
C SER A 144 0.51 2.92 26.13
N ALA A 145 0.45 3.01 24.79
CA ALA A 145 1.52 2.67 23.88
C ALA A 145 1.42 3.53 22.59
N ALA A 146 2.55 3.78 21.95
CA ALA A 146 2.59 4.55 20.72
C ALA A 146 1.97 3.75 19.56
N ALA A 147 1.29 4.46 18.67
CA ALA A 147 0.80 3.90 17.40
C ALA A 147 1.98 3.58 16.46
N ALA A 148 1.76 2.69 15.51
CA ALA A 148 2.74 2.32 14.50
C ALA A 148 2.65 3.22 13.26
N VAL A 149 3.79 3.39 12.57
CA VAL A 149 3.82 4.05 11.26
C VAL A 149 3.01 3.22 10.27
N GLY A 150 2.03 3.84 9.66
CA GLY A 150 1.10 3.19 8.76
C GLY A 150 -0.25 2.84 9.38
N ASP A 151 -0.45 3.04 10.69
CA ASP A 151 -1.79 2.95 11.29
C ASP A 151 -2.72 3.99 10.68
N ILE A 152 -3.98 3.60 10.51
CA ILE A 152 -5.03 4.49 10.03
C ILE A 152 -5.93 4.86 11.19
N PHE A 153 -6.34 6.13 11.24
CA PHE A 153 -7.28 6.62 12.24
C PHE A 153 -8.29 7.59 11.66
N THR A 154 -9.37 7.77 12.37
CA THR A 154 -10.39 8.82 12.16
C THR A 154 -10.53 9.66 13.42
N ILE A 155 -11.06 10.88 13.25
CA ILE A 155 -11.42 11.77 14.34
C ILE A 155 -12.92 11.88 14.35
N ALA A 156 -13.55 11.65 15.51
CA ALA A 156 -15.00 11.64 15.65
C ALA A 156 -15.62 12.96 15.19
N GLY A 157 -16.57 12.87 14.27
CA GLY A 157 -17.29 14.02 13.74
C GLY A 157 -16.65 14.75 12.58
N VAL A 158 -15.32 14.63 12.39
CA VAL A 158 -14.58 15.30 11.31
C VAL A 158 -14.79 14.55 9.99
N LYS A 159 -15.55 15.12 9.07
CA LYS A 159 -15.98 14.46 7.83
C LYS A 159 -15.06 14.79 6.67
N ALA A 160 -14.86 13.80 5.79
CA ALA A 160 -14.23 14.02 4.50
C ALA A 160 -15.10 14.91 3.60
N VAL A 161 -14.48 15.68 2.71
CA VAL A 161 -15.18 16.53 1.75
C VAL A 161 -14.83 16.16 0.32
N HIS A 162 -15.74 16.45 -0.60
CA HIS A 162 -15.51 16.26 -2.03
C HIS A 162 -14.43 17.23 -2.53
N PRO A 163 -13.39 16.78 -3.22
CA PRO A 163 -12.24 17.63 -3.60
C PRO A 163 -12.60 18.87 -4.42
N GLU A 164 -13.61 18.82 -5.29
CA GLU A 164 -14.03 19.92 -6.15
C GLU A 164 -15.17 20.75 -5.53
N THR A 165 -16.26 20.09 -5.11
CA THR A 165 -17.48 20.80 -4.66
C THR A 165 -17.41 21.22 -3.20
N LYS A 166 -16.45 20.71 -2.43
CA LYS A 166 -16.28 20.98 -0.98
C LYS A 166 -17.50 20.62 -0.11
N VAL A 167 -18.37 19.76 -0.64
CA VAL A 167 -19.51 19.22 0.12
C VAL A 167 -19.04 18.06 0.98
N ALA A 168 -19.40 18.08 2.26
CA ALA A 168 -19.05 17.03 3.20
C ALA A 168 -19.73 15.70 2.84
N TYR A 169 -18.96 14.62 2.92
CA TYR A 169 -19.48 13.26 2.85
C TYR A 169 -20.13 12.83 4.18
N SER A 170 -20.77 11.68 4.18
CA SER A 170 -21.36 11.10 5.39
C SER A 170 -20.36 10.36 6.28
N HIS A 171 -19.15 10.09 5.79
CA HIS A 171 -18.10 9.37 6.51
C HIS A 171 -16.98 10.31 6.98
N GLU A 172 -16.32 9.91 8.01
CA GLU A 172 -15.18 10.64 8.58
C GLU A 172 -13.96 10.60 7.66
N GLN A 173 -13.12 11.63 7.73
CA GLN A 173 -11.84 11.65 7.06
C GLN A 173 -10.89 10.65 7.71
N GLN A 174 -10.18 9.90 6.88
CA GLN A 174 -9.17 8.95 7.30
C GLN A 174 -7.78 9.56 7.16
N PHE A 175 -6.94 9.29 8.14
CA PHE A 175 -5.56 9.76 8.20
C PHE A 175 -4.64 8.57 8.42
N VAL A 176 -3.40 8.66 7.94
CA VAL A 176 -2.37 7.64 8.19
C VAL A 176 -1.23 8.23 9.00
N ILE A 177 -0.75 7.48 9.98
CA ILE A 177 0.33 7.87 10.86
C ILE A 177 1.67 7.72 10.15
N SER A 178 2.43 8.80 10.11
CA SER A 178 3.81 8.84 9.59
C SER A 178 4.87 8.78 10.70
N ALA A 179 4.54 9.27 11.91
CA ALA A 179 5.33 9.13 13.13
C ALA A 179 4.43 9.24 14.36
N ALA A 180 4.74 8.55 15.43
CA ALA A 180 3.97 8.64 16.67
C ALA A 180 4.86 8.51 17.91
N THR A 181 4.43 9.19 18.96
CA THR A 181 4.85 8.98 20.34
C THR A 181 3.60 8.70 21.19
N THR A 182 3.74 8.53 22.48
CA THR A 182 2.59 8.37 23.38
C THR A 182 1.77 9.65 23.58
N THR A 183 2.24 10.80 23.13
CA THR A 183 1.58 12.12 23.30
C THR A 183 1.48 12.95 22.05
N LEU A 184 2.07 12.51 20.93
CA LEU A 184 2.08 13.23 19.66
C LEU A 184 1.88 12.26 18.49
N LEU A 185 0.95 12.57 17.61
CA LEU A 185 0.76 11.89 16.33
C LEU A 185 1.19 12.84 15.20
N THR A 186 2.00 12.33 14.26
CA THR A 186 2.27 12.99 12.98
C THR A 186 1.64 12.15 11.88
N PHE A 187 0.88 12.77 10.98
CA PHE A 187 0.03 12.07 10.03
C PHE A 187 -0.07 12.77 8.67
N THR A 188 -0.66 12.08 7.73
CA THR A 188 -1.05 12.58 6.41
C THR A 188 -2.47 12.11 6.08
N PRO A 189 -3.25 12.94 5.32
CA PRO A 189 -3.00 14.31 4.88
C PRO A 189 -3.07 15.33 6.02
N SER A 190 -2.60 16.57 5.78
CA SER A 190 -2.76 17.69 6.72
C SER A 190 -4.24 18.06 6.92
N LEU A 191 -4.53 18.74 8.01
CA LEU A 191 -5.88 19.24 8.32
C LEU A 191 -6.18 20.53 7.52
N GLU A 192 -7.01 20.41 6.50
CA GLU A 192 -7.40 21.53 5.64
C GLU A 192 -8.94 21.67 5.67
N ALA A 193 -9.43 22.59 6.50
CA ALA A 193 -10.86 22.83 6.68
C ALA A 193 -11.40 23.89 5.72
N SER A 194 -10.53 24.56 4.95
CA SER A 194 -10.93 25.62 4.03
C SER A 194 -10.04 25.69 2.79
N GLY A 195 -10.40 26.50 1.81
CA GLY A 195 -9.59 26.78 0.64
C GLY A 195 -9.57 25.69 -0.44
N ALA A 196 -8.62 25.78 -1.34
CA ALA A 196 -8.52 24.90 -2.51
C ALA A 196 -8.22 23.43 -2.13
N ASN A 197 -7.40 23.23 -1.12
CA ASN A 197 -6.97 21.91 -0.65
C ASN A 197 -7.85 21.30 0.44
N GLN A 198 -8.99 21.94 0.74
CA GLN A 198 -9.90 21.47 1.78
C GLN A 198 -10.21 19.98 1.64
N ASN A 199 -9.95 19.22 2.72
CA ASN A 199 -10.16 17.77 2.81
C ASN A 199 -11.07 17.37 3.99
N ILE A 200 -11.35 18.29 4.92
CA ILE A 200 -12.24 18.10 6.06
C ILE A 200 -13.29 19.21 6.11
N ASP A 201 -14.41 18.94 6.74
CA ASP A 201 -15.52 19.90 6.88
C ASP A 201 -15.27 20.96 7.95
N HIS A 202 -14.55 20.60 9.02
CA HIS A 202 -14.14 21.52 10.09
C HIS A 202 -12.88 20.98 10.80
N LEU A 203 -12.16 21.87 11.48
CA LEU A 203 -11.01 21.49 12.30
C LEU A 203 -11.47 20.72 13.54
N PRO A 204 -10.74 19.66 13.96
CA PRO A 204 -11.03 18.98 15.21
C PRO A 204 -10.82 19.92 16.41
N SER A 205 -11.49 19.58 17.50
CA SER A 205 -11.46 20.33 18.76
C SER A 205 -10.77 19.53 19.85
N ASP A 206 -10.37 20.23 20.89
CA ASP A 206 -9.91 19.61 22.13
C ASP A 206 -10.95 18.61 22.66
N ASN A 207 -10.50 17.44 23.12
CA ASN A 207 -11.28 16.30 23.56
C ASN A 207 -12.04 15.52 22.46
N ASP A 208 -11.85 15.80 21.17
CA ASP A 208 -12.38 14.94 20.12
C ASP A 208 -11.68 13.57 20.16
N VAL A 209 -12.47 12.51 19.97
CA VAL A 209 -11.99 11.12 20.13
C VAL A 209 -11.34 10.64 18.84
N ILE A 210 -10.13 10.11 18.95
CA ILE A 210 -9.43 9.39 17.88
C ILE A 210 -9.83 7.91 17.93
N THR A 211 -10.19 7.36 16.77
CA THR A 211 -10.51 5.95 16.59
C THR A 211 -9.55 5.32 15.60
N MET A 212 -8.79 4.30 16.06
CA MET A 212 -7.87 3.54 15.21
C MET A 212 -8.60 2.45 14.44
N VAL A 213 -8.10 2.15 13.25
CA VAL A 213 -8.56 1.03 12.42
C VAL A 213 -7.77 -0.23 12.78
N GLY A 214 -8.48 -1.27 13.22
CA GLY A 214 -7.89 -2.54 13.65
C GLY A 214 -7.71 -2.65 15.14
N THR A 215 -7.18 -3.79 15.56
CA THR A 215 -6.91 -4.11 16.97
C THR A 215 -5.41 -4.00 17.24
N ALA A 216 -5.06 -3.41 18.38
CA ALA A 216 -3.67 -3.27 18.81
C ALA A 216 -2.90 -4.59 18.78
N SER A 217 -1.65 -4.53 18.36
CA SER A 217 -0.71 -5.66 18.28
C SER A 217 -1.19 -6.81 17.37
N THR A 218 -2.15 -6.56 16.48
CA THR A 218 -2.66 -7.55 15.52
C THR A 218 -2.16 -7.24 14.13
N ALA A 219 -1.72 -8.27 13.42
CA ALA A 219 -1.22 -8.18 12.06
C ALA A 219 -2.36 -8.43 11.04
N TYR A 220 -2.44 -7.59 10.02
CA TYR A 220 -3.43 -7.70 8.94
C TYR A 220 -2.77 -7.59 7.58
N PRO A 221 -3.01 -8.53 6.64
CA PRO A 221 -2.61 -8.36 5.25
C PRO A 221 -3.37 -7.18 4.64
N ASN A 222 -2.65 -6.30 3.95
CA ASN A 222 -3.24 -5.11 3.35
C ASN A 222 -3.38 -5.29 1.83
N HIS A 223 -4.57 -5.66 1.39
CA HIS A 223 -4.92 -5.65 -0.03
C HIS A 223 -5.00 -4.21 -0.51
N LEU A 224 -4.56 -3.96 -1.74
CA LEU A 224 -4.54 -2.62 -2.31
C LEU A 224 -5.45 -2.55 -3.54
N VAL A 225 -6.44 -1.66 -3.49
CA VAL A 225 -7.20 -1.20 -4.66
C VAL A 225 -6.64 0.15 -5.07
N TYR A 226 -6.06 0.25 -6.26
CA TYR A 226 -5.36 1.47 -6.66
C TYR A 226 -5.44 1.74 -8.16
N HIS A 227 -5.21 2.99 -8.53
CA HIS A 227 -4.93 3.38 -9.90
C HIS A 227 -3.40 3.35 -10.12
N LYS A 228 -2.93 2.87 -11.28
CA LYS A 228 -1.49 2.72 -11.54
C LYS A 228 -0.65 3.98 -11.31
N ASN A 229 -1.24 5.18 -11.48
CA ASN A 229 -0.56 6.46 -11.24
C ASN A 229 -0.55 6.88 -9.76
N ALA A 230 -1.09 6.05 -8.83
CA ALA A 230 -0.97 6.30 -7.40
C ALA A 230 0.48 6.16 -6.94
N PHE A 231 1.22 5.24 -7.55
CA PHE A 231 2.59 4.90 -7.20
C PHE A 231 3.52 5.07 -8.40
N ALA A 232 4.76 5.45 -8.13
CA ALA A 232 5.83 5.46 -9.10
C ALA A 232 6.93 4.51 -8.68
N PHE A 233 7.42 3.74 -9.64
CA PHE A 233 8.62 2.94 -9.54
C PHE A 233 9.55 3.34 -10.67
N ALA A 234 10.82 3.58 -10.35
CA ALA A 234 11.82 3.99 -11.32
C ALA A 234 13.10 3.20 -11.10
N THR A 235 13.76 2.86 -12.18
CA THR A 235 15.09 2.26 -12.16
C THR A 235 16.05 3.13 -12.96
N ALA A 236 17.33 3.04 -12.62
CA ALA A 236 18.37 3.73 -13.36
C ALA A 236 19.57 2.82 -13.58
N ASP A 237 20.30 3.10 -14.65
CA ASP A 237 21.51 2.36 -14.98
C ASP A 237 22.64 2.71 -14.01
N LEU A 238 23.24 1.69 -13.41
CA LEU A 238 24.47 1.85 -12.62
C LEU A 238 25.66 1.99 -13.55
N GLU A 239 26.61 2.85 -13.18
CA GLU A 239 27.88 3.00 -13.90
C GLU A 239 28.69 1.69 -13.86
N MET A 240 29.32 1.38 -14.99
CA MET A 240 30.14 0.17 -15.12
C MET A 240 31.52 0.43 -14.53
N PRO A 241 31.97 -0.34 -13.51
CA PRO A 241 33.27 -0.17 -12.92
C PRO A 241 34.37 -0.55 -13.91
N GLN A 242 35.46 0.24 -13.95
CA GLN A 242 36.65 -0.07 -14.72
C GLN A 242 37.66 -0.84 -13.86
N GLY A 243 38.49 -1.67 -14.52
CA GLY A 243 39.54 -2.43 -13.81
C GLY A 243 39.05 -3.64 -13.04
N VAL A 244 37.83 -4.10 -13.22
CA VAL A 244 37.30 -5.34 -12.66
C VAL A 244 37.52 -6.51 -13.63
N HIS A 245 37.56 -7.74 -13.10
CA HIS A 245 37.73 -8.94 -13.91
C HIS A 245 36.61 -9.14 -14.95
N PHE A 246 35.36 -8.86 -14.55
CA PHE A 246 34.19 -8.93 -15.41
C PHE A 246 33.10 -8.00 -14.89
N ALA A 247 32.47 -7.26 -15.79
CA ALA A 247 31.28 -6.49 -15.52
C ALA A 247 30.33 -6.56 -16.72
N ALA A 248 29.07 -6.79 -16.45
CA ALA A 248 28.01 -6.77 -17.43
C ALA A 248 26.77 -6.06 -16.89
N ARG A 249 26.00 -5.44 -17.78
CA ARG A 249 24.72 -4.82 -17.46
C ARG A 249 23.72 -5.26 -18.49
N GLU A 250 22.54 -5.65 -18.05
CA GLU A 250 21.44 -6.02 -18.90
C GLU A 250 20.15 -5.38 -18.40
N GLN A 251 19.30 -4.98 -19.32
CA GLN A 251 18.00 -4.40 -19.02
C GLN A 251 16.92 -5.36 -19.48
N TYR A 252 16.03 -5.73 -18.58
CA TYR A 252 14.89 -6.59 -18.84
C TYR A 252 13.64 -6.03 -18.18
N ASP A 253 12.57 -5.86 -18.94
CA ASP A 253 11.26 -5.35 -18.49
C ASP A 253 11.34 -4.07 -17.61
N GLY A 254 12.21 -3.14 -18.01
CA GLY A 254 12.42 -1.88 -17.29
C GLY A 254 13.34 -1.97 -16.07
N LEU A 255 13.85 -3.15 -15.72
CA LEU A 255 14.83 -3.34 -14.66
C LEU A 255 16.24 -3.43 -15.24
N SER A 256 17.14 -2.55 -14.78
CA SER A 256 18.55 -2.57 -15.16
C SER A 256 19.35 -3.29 -14.07
N ILE A 257 19.93 -4.43 -14.41
CA ILE A 257 20.72 -5.28 -13.50
C ILE A 257 22.17 -5.20 -13.90
N ARG A 258 23.04 -4.87 -12.95
CA ARG A 258 24.47 -4.90 -13.13
C ARG A 258 25.07 -6.08 -12.38
N LEU A 259 25.91 -6.87 -13.08
CA LEU A 259 26.69 -7.96 -12.50
C LEU A 259 28.15 -7.56 -12.53
N VAL A 260 28.83 -7.64 -11.39
CA VAL A 260 30.27 -7.37 -11.26
C VAL A 260 30.96 -8.57 -10.60
N ARG A 261 32.08 -8.96 -11.14
CA ARG A 261 32.89 -10.05 -10.62
C ARG A 261 34.37 -9.63 -10.57
N GLN A 262 35.01 -9.88 -9.44
CA GLN A 262 36.40 -9.56 -9.20
C GLN A 262 37.08 -10.71 -8.45
N TYR A 263 38.35 -11.01 -8.76
CA TYR A 263 39.15 -11.91 -7.96
C TYR A 263 39.67 -11.22 -6.70
N ASP A 264 39.44 -11.82 -5.55
CA ASP A 264 39.98 -11.38 -4.27
C ASP A 264 41.20 -12.22 -3.89
N ILE A 265 42.38 -11.63 -4.03
CA ILE A 265 43.67 -12.28 -3.78
C ILE A 265 43.91 -12.62 -2.29
N ASN A 266 43.20 -11.91 -1.37
CA ASN A 266 43.42 -12.13 0.06
C ASN A 266 42.67 -13.38 0.57
N ASN A 267 41.49 -13.64 -0.02
CA ASN A 267 40.61 -14.73 0.40
C ASN A 267 40.53 -15.87 -0.60
N ASP A 268 41.29 -15.81 -1.70
CA ASP A 268 41.31 -16.78 -2.80
C ASP A 268 39.87 -17.14 -3.27
N ASN A 269 39.04 -16.11 -3.50
CA ASN A 269 37.70 -16.29 -3.99
C ASN A 269 37.38 -15.31 -5.13
N ILE A 270 36.29 -15.58 -5.84
CA ILE A 270 35.80 -14.72 -6.92
C ILE A 270 34.38 -14.26 -6.57
N PRO A 271 34.21 -13.20 -5.73
CA PRO A 271 32.93 -12.67 -5.40
C PRO A 271 32.19 -12.16 -6.65
N CYS A 272 30.92 -12.50 -6.73
CA CYS A 272 30.00 -12.03 -7.76
C CYS A 272 28.91 -11.20 -7.10
N ARG A 273 28.70 -9.97 -7.57
CA ARG A 273 27.74 -9.01 -7.02
C ARG A 273 26.72 -8.66 -8.08
N LEU A 274 25.44 -8.71 -7.69
CA LEU A 274 24.30 -8.25 -8.48
C LEU A 274 23.76 -6.96 -7.86
N ASP A 275 23.64 -5.92 -8.65
CA ASP A 275 23.15 -4.61 -8.20
C ASP A 275 21.98 -4.13 -9.07
N ILE A 276 20.98 -3.56 -8.41
CA ILE A 276 19.87 -2.82 -9.06
C ILE A 276 19.78 -1.46 -8.37
N LEU A 277 19.74 -0.38 -9.15
CA LEU A 277 19.40 0.95 -8.67
C LEU A 277 17.94 1.21 -8.94
N HIS A 278 17.18 1.37 -7.88
CA HIS A 278 15.72 1.60 -7.97
C HIS A 278 15.27 2.66 -6.96
N GLY A 279 14.11 3.20 -7.21
CA GLY A 279 13.41 4.10 -6.29
C GLY A 279 11.91 3.97 -6.47
N TYR A 280 11.16 4.21 -5.42
CA TYR A 280 9.70 4.18 -5.42
C TYR A 280 9.14 5.28 -4.54
N LYS A 281 7.91 5.72 -4.86
CA LYS A 281 7.19 6.72 -4.08
C LYS A 281 5.69 6.63 -4.33
N ALA A 282 4.88 6.83 -3.30
CA ALA A 282 3.47 7.13 -3.46
C ALA A 282 3.34 8.58 -3.91
N LEU A 283 2.88 8.78 -5.15
CA LEU A 283 2.67 10.11 -5.74
C LEU A 283 1.29 10.66 -5.39
N ARG A 284 0.29 9.79 -5.40
CA ARG A 284 -1.12 10.12 -5.13
C ARG A 284 -1.74 9.04 -4.24
N PRO A 285 -1.45 9.05 -2.93
CA PRO A 285 -1.98 8.06 -2.00
C PRO A 285 -3.50 8.09 -1.92
N GLU A 286 -4.15 9.23 -2.27
CA GLU A 286 -5.60 9.38 -2.37
C GLU A 286 -6.23 8.50 -3.47
N TRP A 287 -5.45 8.06 -4.47
CA TRP A 287 -5.90 7.15 -5.53
C TRP A 287 -5.64 5.68 -5.21
N ALA A 288 -5.41 5.39 -3.97
CA ALA A 288 -5.31 4.04 -3.44
C ALA A 288 -6.20 3.87 -2.20
N CYS A 289 -6.64 2.65 -1.96
CA CYS A 289 -7.44 2.27 -0.80
C CYS A 289 -6.98 0.91 -0.30
N ARG A 290 -6.77 0.81 1.01
CA ARG A 290 -6.47 -0.46 1.67
C ARG A 290 -7.77 -1.22 1.98
N VAL A 291 -7.71 -2.53 1.85
CA VAL A 291 -8.70 -3.46 2.40
C VAL A 291 -7.93 -4.45 3.24
N MET A 292 -8.10 -4.40 4.56
CA MET A 292 -7.38 -5.29 5.45
C MET A 292 -8.05 -6.67 5.44
N GLY A 293 -7.27 -7.69 5.11
CA GLY A 293 -7.74 -9.07 4.98
C GLY A 293 -7.90 -9.80 6.30
N SER A 294 -8.17 -11.12 6.17
CA SER A 294 -8.51 -11.97 7.32
C SER A 294 -7.33 -12.23 8.25
N GLY A 295 -6.10 -12.08 7.79
CA GLY A 295 -4.92 -12.53 8.51
C GLY A 295 -4.90 -14.05 8.67
N SER A 296 -3.94 -14.71 8.06
CA SER A 296 -3.74 -16.17 8.17
C SER A 296 -3.07 -16.53 9.50
#